data_e501ebf5da9d139e60f553223b391693
#
_entry.id   e501ebf5da9d139e60f553223b391693
#
_cell.length_a   1.000
_cell.length_b   1.000
_cell.length_c   1.000
_cell.angle_alpha   90.00
_cell.angle_beta   90.00
_cell.angle_gamma   90.00
#
_symmetry.space_group_name_H-M   'P 1'
#
loop_
_entity.id
_entity.type
_entity.pdbx_description
1 polymer ?
#
loop_
_entity_poly.entity_id
_entity_poly.type
_entity_poly.pdbx_seq_one_letter_code
_entity_poly.pdbx_strand_id
1 'polypeptide(L)'
;MTVSSFNEPFTFLTLMSTAEALSAKHSAIRGEEFEYRPMNTGAIASLVFGLLSFLIFFAGRDGFQNSLLLTPLPLIGIALGIRAMSAMRANPDQFTGGGMAKVGTALSAFCLIAGLSFSGYVYATEVPPGYARTSFFDLQPDDIDLRAGNAIPPDIAALDGKKVFIKGYIRPDSTNNGYRQNISQFLLVRDSNNCCFGDLSTVKYFDQMLVKMEGKERVDYSGGLFRMGGVLRVFPQHAGDGAPGPAFVLEADYAK
;
A
#
# COMPACT_ATOMS: atom_id res chain seq x y z
N MET A 1 -78.32 -36.70 62.69
CA MET A 1 -77.51 -36.74 61.46
C MET A 1 -77.03 -35.34 61.24
N THR A 2 -75.81 -35.02 61.59
CA THR A 2 -75.17 -33.71 61.55
C THR A 2 -74.32 -33.63 60.27
N VAL A 3 -74.66 -32.72 59.44
CA VAL A 3 -73.84 -32.36 58.27
C VAL A 3 -72.82 -31.28 58.67
N SER A 4 -71.54 -31.64 58.62
CA SER A 4 -70.43 -30.76 58.91
C SER A 4 -70.16 -29.89 57.68
N SER A 5 -70.32 -28.61 57.90
CA SER A 5 -69.93 -27.58 56.93
C SER A 5 -68.40 -27.32 56.96
N PHE A 6 -67.69 -27.71 55.93
CA PHE A 6 -66.28 -27.39 55.78
C PHE A 6 -66.14 -26.05 55.09
N ASN A 7 -65.83 -25.04 55.84
CA ASN A 7 -65.58 -23.66 55.33
C ASN A 7 -64.09 -23.45 55.23
N GLU A 8 -63.58 -23.47 54.03
CA GLU A 8 -62.15 -23.20 53.69
C GLU A 8 -61.97 -21.86 53.02
N PRO A 9 -61.87 -20.75 53.74
CA PRO A 9 -61.54 -19.46 53.11
C PRO A 9 -60.02 -19.28 52.92
N PHE A 10 -59.18 -20.17 53.43
CA PHE A 10 -57.70 -19.95 53.40
C PHE A 10 -57.02 -20.31 52.12
N THR A 11 -57.57 -21.16 51.29
CA THR A 11 -56.93 -21.60 50.00
C THR A 11 -57.04 -20.57 48.94
N PHE A 12 -58.04 -19.71 48.93
CA PHE A 12 -58.24 -18.72 47.89
C PHE A 12 -57.30 -17.51 48.01
N LEU A 13 -56.97 -17.06 49.20
CA LEU A 13 -56.05 -15.96 49.48
C LEU A 13 -54.61 -16.35 49.16
N THR A 14 -54.19 -17.60 49.35
CA THR A 14 -52.87 -18.10 49.04
C THR A 14 -52.67 -18.22 47.52
N LEU A 15 -53.70 -18.64 46.78
CA LEU A 15 -53.67 -18.78 45.33
C LEU A 15 -53.66 -17.37 44.64
N MET A 16 -54.31 -16.39 45.14
CA MET A 16 -54.27 -15.01 44.64
C MET A 16 -52.86 -14.40 44.83
N SER A 17 -52.25 -14.59 46.01
CA SER A 17 -50.91 -14.07 46.32
C SER A 17 -49.83 -14.73 45.43
N THR A 18 -49.95 -16.00 45.12
CA THR A 18 -49.02 -16.68 44.19
C THR A 18 -49.22 -16.26 42.76
N ALA A 19 -50.45 -16.01 42.33
CA ALA A 19 -50.76 -15.52 40.98
C ALA A 19 -50.24 -14.10 40.77
N GLU A 20 -50.38 -13.20 41.75
CA GLU A 20 -49.81 -11.85 41.71
C GLU A 20 -48.26 -11.88 41.70
N ALA A 21 -47.65 -12.73 42.51
CA ALA A 21 -46.20 -12.90 42.52
C ALA A 21 -45.67 -13.48 41.21
N LEU A 22 -46.40 -14.43 40.58
CA LEU A 22 -46.06 -14.92 39.24
C LEU A 22 -46.24 -13.88 38.16
N SER A 23 -47.30 -13.10 38.23
CA SER A 23 -47.56 -12.00 37.28
C SER A 23 -46.49 -10.89 37.39
N ALA A 24 -46.11 -10.53 38.61
CA ALA A 24 -45.05 -9.56 38.87
C ALA A 24 -43.67 -10.07 38.38
N LYS A 25 -43.41 -11.37 38.58
CA LYS A 25 -42.19 -12.01 38.07
C LYS A 25 -42.18 -12.13 36.55
N HIS A 26 -43.36 -12.36 35.94
CA HIS A 26 -43.48 -12.39 34.47
C HIS A 26 -43.36 -11.00 33.85
N SER A 27 -43.85 -9.95 34.48
CA SER A 27 -43.66 -8.57 34.07
C SER A 27 -42.21 -8.10 34.26
N ALA A 28 -41.53 -8.55 35.32
CA ALA A 28 -40.11 -8.27 35.53
C ALA A 28 -39.21 -8.95 34.49
N ILE A 29 -39.55 -10.19 34.09
CA ILE A 29 -38.83 -10.92 33.03
C ILE A 29 -39.11 -10.31 31.65
N ARG A 30 -40.29 -9.73 31.41
CA ARG A 30 -40.64 -9.04 30.16
C ARG A 30 -40.03 -7.64 30.08
N GLY A 31 -39.59 -7.07 31.21
CA GLY A 31 -38.91 -5.77 31.27
C GLY A 31 -37.44 -5.78 30.86
N GLU A 32 -36.79 -6.96 30.75
CA GLU A 32 -35.49 -7.10 30.11
C GLU A 32 -35.66 -7.41 28.61
N GLU A 33 -36.39 -6.57 27.91
CA GLU A 33 -36.22 -6.47 26.46
C GLU A 33 -34.78 -6.08 26.22
N PHE A 34 -33.96 -7.04 25.81
CA PHE A 34 -32.62 -6.75 25.28
C PHE A 34 -32.81 -5.81 24.11
N GLU A 35 -32.65 -4.49 24.35
CA GLU A 35 -32.69 -3.48 23.35
C GLU A 35 -31.51 -3.74 22.39
N TYR A 36 -31.78 -4.51 21.34
CA TYR A 36 -30.77 -4.82 20.31
C TYR A 36 -30.35 -3.53 19.62
N ARG A 37 -29.15 -3.07 19.92
CA ARG A 37 -28.54 -1.91 19.27
C ARG A 37 -27.64 -2.40 18.15
N PRO A 38 -27.99 -2.21 16.89
CA PRO A 38 -27.17 -2.63 15.77
C PRO A 38 -25.84 -1.90 15.78
N MET A 39 -24.78 -2.60 15.34
CA MET A 39 -23.48 -1.98 15.15
C MET A 39 -23.52 -1.01 13.96
N ASN A 40 -22.92 0.15 14.12
CA ASN A 40 -22.82 1.12 13.04
C ASN A 40 -21.86 0.58 11.97
N THR A 41 -22.35 0.44 10.72
CA THR A 41 -21.59 -0.07 9.58
C THR A 41 -20.36 0.78 9.26
N GLY A 42 -20.46 2.10 9.49
CA GLY A 42 -19.31 3.01 9.34
C GLY A 42 -18.19 2.74 10.34
N ALA A 43 -18.53 2.27 11.56
CA ALA A 43 -17.54 1.90 12.56
C ALA A 43 -16.75 0.64 12.13
N ILE A 44 -17.47 -0.35 11.62
CA ILE A 44 -16.85 -1.59 11.08
C ILE A 44 -15.97 -1.25 9.87
N ALA A 45 -16.51 -0.48 8.93
CA ALA A 45 -15.77 -0.07 7.73
C ALA A 45 -14.51 0.73 8.10
N SER A 46 -14.58 1.67 9.05
CA SER A 46 -13.41 2.42 9.53
C SER A 46 -12.32 1.50 10.07
N LEU A 47 -12.67 0.46 10.82
CA LEU A 47 -11.72 -0.51 11.33
C LEU A 47 -11.06 -1.32 10.20
N VAL A 48 -11.86 -1.77 9.22
CA VAL A 48 -11.35 -2.52 8.06
C VAL A 48 -10.38 -1.66 7.25
N PHE A 49 -10.74 -0.41 6.92
CA PHE A 49 -9.85 0.51 6.21
C PHE A 49 -8.61 0.86 7.04
N GLY A 50 -8.74 0.95 8.37
CA GLY A 50 -7.60 1.13 9.26
C GLY A 50 -6.61 -0.02 9.19
N LEU A 51 -7.09 -1.26 9.16
CA LEU A 51 -6.24 -2.44 9.00
C LEU A 51 -5.60 -2.49 7.60
N LEU A 52 -6.37 -2.22 6.54
CA LEU A 52 -5.85 -2.16 5.18
C LEU A 52 -4.78 -1.07 5.00
N SER A 53 -4.84 -0.02 5.81
CA SER A 53 -3.84 1.07 5.77
C SER A 53 -2.42 0.62 6.10
N PHE A 54 -2.23 -0.55 6.74
CA PHE A 54 -0.90 -1.12 6.95
C PHE A 54 -0.17 -1.44 5.63
N LEU A 55 -0.90 -1.62 4.53
CA LEU A 55 -0.29 -1.86 3.22
C LEU A 55 0.62 -0.71 2.78
N ILE A 56 0.43 0.50 3.33
CA ILE A 56 1.26 1.67 3.00
C ILE A 56 2.74 1.46 3.38
N PHE A 57 3.01 0.68 4.45
CA PHE A 57 4.38 0.38 4.88
C PHE A 57 5.10 -0.58 3.91
N PHE A 58 4.36 -1.53 3.33
CA PHE A 58 4.91 -2.44 2.33
C PHE A 58 5.20 -1.70 1.03
N ALA A 59 4.25 -0.91 0.55
CA ALA A 59 4.42 -0.09 -0.65
C ALA A 59 5.55 0.93 -0.54
N GLY A 60 5.78 1.46 0.68
CA GLY A 60 6.84 2.43 0.95
C GLY A 60 8.27 1.91 0.77
N ARG A 61 8.45 0.59 0.80
CA ARG A 61 9.76 -0.04 0.57
C ARG A 61 10.18 0.05 -0.90
N ASP A 62 9.23 -0.06 -1.82
CA ASP A 62 9.50 -0.08 -3.25
C ASP A 62 9.62 1.34 -3.82
N GLY A 63 8.86 2.28 -3.27
CA GLY A 63 8.94 3.68 -3.68
C GLY A 63 7.94 4.59 -2.98
N PHE A 64 8.30 5.84 -2.82
CA PHE A 64 7.45 6.86 -2.22
C PHE A 64 6.13 7.05 -2.99
N GLN A 65 6.17 6.98 -4.32
CA GLN A 65 4.98 7.08 -5.18
C GLN A 65 3.95 5.99 -4.90
N ASN A 66 4.39 4.75 -4.64
CA ASN A 66 3.50 3.64 -4.31
C ASN A 66 2.76 3.86 -2.99
N SER A 67 3.42 4.49 -2.01
CA SER A 67 2.76 4.90 -0.76
C SER A 67 1.71 5.97 -0.99
N LEU A 68 1.97 6.93 -1.89
CA LEU A 68 0.99 7.98 -2.22
C LEU A 68 -0.27 7.39 -2.88
N LEU A 69 -0.12 6.37 -3.73
CA LEU A 69 -1.27 5.67 -4.34
C LEU A 69 -2.16 4.97 -3.31
N LEU A 70 -1.61 4.54 -2.17
CA LEU A 70 -2.37 3.91 -1.09
C LEU A 70 -2.93 4.90 -0.07
N THR A 71 -2.58 6.18 -0.15
CA THR A 71 -3.07 7.24 0.75
C THR A 71 -4.60 7.35 0.84
N PRO A 72 -5.41 7.08 -0.21
CA PRO A 72 -6.85 7.09 -0.09
C PRO A 72 -7.41 6.11 0.95
N LEU A 73 -6.76 4.97 1.20
CA LEU A 73 -7.23 3.97 2.18
C LEU A 73 -7.35 4.54 3.60
N PRO A 74 -6.29 5.09 4.21
CA PRO A 74 -6.41 5.69 5.53
C PRO A 74 -7.31 6.92 5.56
N LEU A 75 -7.37 7.72 4.50
CA LEU A 75 -8.26 8.88 4.43
C LEU A 75 -9.73 8.46 4.49
N ILE A 76 -10.12 7.43 3.75
CA ILE A 76 -11.47 6.84 3.80
C ILE A 76 -11.75 6.29 5.20
N GLY A 77 -10.80 5.57 5.81
CA GLY A 77 -10.93 5.04 7.15
C GLY A 77 -11.19 6.13 8.20
N ILE A 78 -10.45 7.24 8.14
CA ILE A 78 -10.63 8.41 9.01
C ILE A 78 -12.02 9.04 8.79
N ALA A 79 -12.40 9.28 7.54
CA ALA A 79 -13.68 9.91 7.20
C ALA A 79 -14.88 9.08 7.68
N LEU A 80 -14.85 7.77 7.44
CA LEU A 80 -15.91 6.85 7.90
C LEU A 80 -15.96 6.76 9.42
N GLY A 81 -14.81 6.73 10.09
CA GLY A 81 -14.76 6.68 11.55
C GLY A 81 -15.27 7.96 12.20
N ILE A 82 -14.92 9.14 11.69
CA ILE A 82 -15.44 10.42 12.16
C ILE A 82 -16.96 10.48 11.95
N ARG A 83 -17.43 10.08 10.76
CA ARG A 83 -18.86 10.05 10.44
C ARG A 83 -19.63 9.10 11.36
N ALA A 84 -19.08 7.91 11.63
CA ALA A 84 -19.67 6.94 12.55
C ALA A 84 -19.74 7.49 13.97
N MET A 85 -18.67 8.12 14.47
CA MET A 85 -18.67 8.76 15.79
C MET A 85 -19.68 9.89 15.90
N SER A 86 -19.83 10.71 14.85
CA SER A 86 -20.82 11.78 14.80
C SER A 86 -22.26 11.23 14.83
N ALA A 87 -22.53 10.18 14.05
CA ALA A 87 -23.84 9.52 14.02
C ALA A 87 -24.21 8.91 15.39
N MET A 88 -23.25 8.28 16.06
CA MET A 88 -23.45 7.68 17.39
C MET A 88 -23.62 8.75 18.50
N ARG A 89 -22.99 9.93 18.36
CA ARG A 89 -23.21 11.07 19.26
C ARG A 89 -24.60 11.67 19.09
N ALA A 90 -25.10 11.74 17.85
CA ALA A 90 -26.43 12.27 17.56
C ALA A 90 -27.54 11.30 18.01
N ASN A 91 -27.30 9.98 17.96
CA ASN A 91 -28.31 8.97 18.27
C ASN A 91 -27.68 7.86 19.16
N PRO A 92 -27.39 8.14 20.42
CA PRO A 92 -26.65 7.23 21.31
C PRO A 92 -27.40 5.91 21.61
N ASP A 93 -28.73 5.96 21.51
CA ASP A 93 -29.59 4.80 21.81
C ASP A 93 -29.79 3.86 20.62
N GLN A 94 -29.49 4.33 19.40
CA GLN A 94 -29.74 3.55 18.17
C GLN A 94 -28.55 2.69 17.73
N PHE A 95 -27.32 3.09 18.06
CA PHE A 95 -26.12 2.44 17.51
C PHE A 95 -25.07 2.10 18.57
N THR A 96 -24.39 0.97 18.35
CA THR A 96 -23.19 0.57 19.09
C THR A 96 -21.94 0.58 18.18
N GLY A 97 -20.76 0.43 18.77
CA GLY A 97 -19.50 0.32 18.03
C GLY A 97 -18.58 1.54 18.13
N GLY A 98 -18.82 2.48 19.08
CA GLY A 98 -17.99 3.66 19.26
C GLY A 98 -16.50 3.38 19.51
N GLY A 99 -16.19 2.28 20.18
CA GLY A 99 -14.82 1.80 20.36
C GLY A 99 -14.15 1.45 19.03
N MET A 100 -14.86 0.71 18.17
CA MET A 100 -14.34 0.32 16.84
C MET A 100 -14.09 1.54 15.94
N ALA A 101 -15.00 2.52 15.93
CA ALA A 101 -14.82 3.74 15.18
C ALA A 101 -13.60 4.54 15.65
N LYS A 102 -13.37 4.65 16.97
CA LYS A 102 -12.19 5.32 17.53
C LYS A 102 -10.90 4.60 17.16
N VAL A 103 -10.87 3.27 17.34
CA VAL A 103 -9.70 2.45 17.01
C VAL A 103 -9.41 2.51 15.51
N GLY A 104 -10.42 2.34 14.64
CA GLY A 104 -10.27 2.43 13.20
C GLY A 104 -9.74 3.78 12.74
N THR A 105 -10.29 4.88 13.28
CA THR A 105 -9.81 6.25 12.98
C THR A 105 -8.38 6.47 13.45
N ALA A 106 -8.06 6.08 14.69
CA ALA A 106 -6.72 6.25 15.24
C ALA A 106 -5.69 5.42 14.46
N LEU A 107 -6.03 4.19 14.10
CA LEU A 107 -5.17 3.31 13.32
C LEU A 107 -4.92 3.87 11.92
N SER A 108 -5.98 4.34 11.23
CA SER A 108 -5.86 4.99 9.93
C SER A 108 -4.97 6.23 10.00
N ALA A 109 -5.18 7.09 10.99
CA ALA A 109 -4.37 8.31 11.18
C ALA A 109 -2.90 7.96 11.47
N PHE A 110 -2.66 6.97 12.32
CA PHE A 110 -1.31 6.47 12.61
C PHE A 110 -0.62 5.94 11.34
N CYS A 111 -1.30 5.06 10.59
CA CYS A 111 -0.75 4.49 9.36
C CYS A 111 -0.48 5.57 8.30
N LEU A 112 -1.32 6.58 8.20
CA LEU A 112 -1.11 7.71 7.29
C LEU A 112 0.17 8.46 7.64
N ILE A 113 0.29 8.91 8.89
CA ILE A 113 1.43 9.73 9.33
C ILE A 113 2.72 8.89 9.34
N ALA A 114 2.72 7.75 10.03
CA ALA A 114 3.89 6.91 10.17
C ALA A 114 4.29 6.27 8.83
N GLY A 115 3.32 5.85 8.00
CA GLY A 115 3.59 5.26 6.69
C GLY A 115 4.21 6.24 5.71
N LEU A 116 3.68 7.46 5.59
CA LEU A 116 4.27 8.50 4.75
C LEU A 116 5.64 8.97 5.28
N SER A 117 5.79 9.10 6.60
CA SER A 117 7.08 9.45 7.21
C SER A 117 8.14 8.38 6.95
N PHE A 118 7.77 7.10 7.09
CA PHE A 118 8.65 5.98 6.78
C PHE A 118 9.05 5.96 5.29
N SER A 119 8.08 6.11 4.39
CA SER A 119 8.35 6.15 2.94
C SER A 119 9.22 7.34 2.56
N GLY A 120 8.98 8.51 3.16
CA GLY A 120 9.80 9.70 2.98
C GLY A 120 11.24 9.49 3.48
N TYR A 121 11.39 8.85 4.63
CA TYR A 121 12.72 8.49 5.17
C TYR A 121 13.47 7.52 4.24
N VAL A 122 12.81 6.45 3.79
CA VAL A 122 13.38 5.49 2.83
C VAL A 122 13.79 6.21 1.55
N TYR A 123 12.90 7.05 1.00
CA TYR A 123 13.21 7.84 -0.20
C TYR A 123 14.42 8.75 -0.01
N ALA A 124 14.52 9.45 1.11
CA ALA A 124 15.62 10.37 1.38
C ALA A 124 16.97 9.66 1.60
N THR A 125 16.95 8.43 2.12
CA THR A 125 18.17 7.71 2.52
C THR A 125 18.60 6.60 1.55
N GLU A 126 17.79 6.30 0.52
CA GLU A 126 18.11 5.20 -0.40
C GLU A 126 19.25 5.51 -1.38
N VAL A 127 19.50 6.79 -1.67
CA VAL A 127 20.58 7.20 -2.58
C VAL A 127 21.88 7.31 -1.80
N PRO A 128 22.94 6.58 -2.18
CA PRO A 128 24.23 6.71 -1.53
C PRO A 128 24.82 8.11 -1.73
N PRO A 129 25.69 8.57 -0.80
CA PRO A 129 26.34 9.88 -0.95
C PRO A 129 27.16 9.98 -2.23
N GLY A 130 27.03 11.08 -2.94
CA GLY A 130 27.77 11.34 -4.19
C GLY A 130 27.12 10.84 -5.47
N TYR A 131 25.92 10.22 -5.37
CA TYR A 131 25.13 9.83 -6.54
C TYR A 131 24.00 10.81 -6.80
N ALA A 132 23.79 11.15 -8.07
CA ALA A 132 22.59 11.87 -8.50
C ALA A 132 21.46 10.87 -8.71
N ARG A 133 20.27 11.13 -8.13
CA ARG A 133 19.10 10.32 -8.40
C ARG A 133 18.64 10.56 -9.82
N THR A 134 18.34 9.48 -10.54
CA THR A 134 17.65 9.52 -11.84
C THR A 134 16.66 8.35 -11.93
N SER A 135 15.77 8.42 -12.89
CA SER A 135 14.77 7.39 -13.16
C SER A 135 14.62 7.18 -14.66
N PHE A 136 14.01 6.08 -15.07
CA PHE A 136 13.70 5.84 -16.49
C PHE A 136 12.72 6.88 -17.06
N PHE A 137 11.89 7.51 -16.21
CA PHE A 137 11.02 8.62 -16.65
C PHE A 137 11.83 9.87 -17.02
N ASP A 138 12.94 10.14 -16.31
CA ASP A 138 13.81 11.26 -16.62
C ASP A 138 14.62 11.02 -17.90
N LEU A 139 14.87 9.74 -18.26
CA LEU A 139 15.56 9.38 -19.52
C LEU A 139 14.68 9.59 -20.75
N GLN A 140 13.37 9.68 -20.58
CA GLN A 140 12.42 9.87 -21.65
C GLN A 140 12.39 11.34 -22.08
N PRO A 141 12.65 11.65 -23.37
CA PRO A 141 12.50 13.02 -23.87
C PRO A 141 11.04 13.46 -23.82
N ASP A 142 10.82 14.70 -23.42
CA ASP A 142 9.51 15.32 -23.44
C ASP A 142 9.18 15.90 -24.84
N ASP A 143 7.96 16.46 -25.00
CA ASP A 143 7.54 17.06 -26.26
C ASP A 143 8.39 18.27 -26.67
N ILE A 144 9.00 18.95 -25.71
CA ILE A 144 9.86 20.12 -25.95
C ILE A 144 11.20 19.64 -26.48
N ASP A 145 11.78 18.63 -25.87
CA ASP A 145 13.03 18.01 -26.31
C ASP A 145 12.91 17.45 -27.72
N LEU A 146 11.82 16.73 -28.01
CA LEU A 146 11.57 16.17 -29.33
C LEU A 146 11.42 17.24 -30.41
N ARG A 147 10.73 18.33 -30.09
CA ARG A 147 10.63 19.50 -31.04
C ARG A 147 11.95 20.20 -31.23
N ALA A 148 12.83 20.20 -30.24
CA ALA A 148 14.18 20.73 -30.34
C ALA A 148 15.15 19.78 -31.08
N GLY A 149 14.72 18.56 -31.43
CA GLY A 149 15.55 17.52 -32.04
C GLY A 149 16.44 16.76 -31.07
N ASN A 150 16.19 16.91 -29.77
CA ASN A 150 16.92 16.21 -28.72
C ASN A 150 16.31 14.85 -28.49
N ALA A 151 16.96 13.80 -28.92
CA ALA A 151 16.56 12.43 -28.59
C ALA A 151 16.87 12.06 -27.12
N ILE A 152 17.77 12.78 -26.46
CA ILE A 152 18.12 12.63 -25.05
C ILE A 152 17.91 13.98 -24.37
N PRO A 153 17.21 14.05 -23.24
CA PRO A 153 17.04 15.27 -22.47
C PRO A 153 18.39 15.91 -22.12
N PRO A 154 18.54 17.23 -22.22
CA PRO A 154 19.83 17.92 -21.98
C PRO A 154 20.36 17.74 -20.54
N ASP A 155 19.46 17.64 -19.56
CA ASP A 155 19.80 17.38 -18.16
C ASP A 155 20.37 15.96 -17.97
N ILE A 156 19.86 14.98 -18.70
CA ILE A 156 20.40 13.61 -18.73
C ILE A 156 21.73 13.56 -19.48
N ALA A 157 21.85 14.24 -20.61
CA ALA A 157 23.12 14.34 -21.31
C ALA A 157 24.22 14.97 -20.44
N ALA A 158 23.86 15.92 -19.56
CA ALA A 158 24.77 16.53 -18.60
C ALA A 158 25.19 15.59 -17.44
N LEU A 159 24.57 14.41 -17.29
CA LEU A 159 24.95 13.37 -16.35
C LEU A 159 25.98 12.38 -16.92
N ASP A 160 26.38 12.51 -18.18
CA ASP A 160 27.42 11.68 -18.77
C ASP A 160 28.72 11.78 -17.95
N GLY A 161 29.29 10.63 -17.62
CA GLY A 161 30.47 10.53 -16.75
C GLY A 161 30.24 10.80 -15.26
N LYS A 162 29.01 11.07 -14.81
CA LYS A 162 28.69 11.29 -13.40
C LYS A 162 28.10 10.03 -12.76
N LYS A 163 28.27 9.95 -11.42
CA LYS A 163 27.65 8.89 -10.63
C LYS A 163 26.16 9.12 -10.48
N VAL A 164 25.37 8.17 -10.95
CA VAL A 164 23.92 8.18 -10.85
C VAL A 164 23.40 6.98 -10.08
N PHE A 165 22.22 7.14 -9.47
CA PHE A 165 21.47 6.10 -8.80
C PHE A 165 20.13 5.94 -9.54
N ILE A 166 19.84 4.71 -9.99
CA ILE A 166 18.61 4.37 -10.73
C ILE A 166 18.01 3.08 -10.20
N LYS A 167 16.70 2.96 -10.31
CA LYS A 167 15.94 1.75 -9.97
C LYS A 167 15.38 1.11 -11.23
N GLY A 168 15.40 -0.22 -11.28
CA GLY A 168 14.83 -0.98 -12.40
C GLY A 168 14.82 -2.47 -12.14
N TYR A 169 14.36 -3.21 -13.10
CA TYR A 169 14.29 -4.66 -13.07
C TYR A 169 15.33 -5.26 -14.00
N ILE A 170 15.93 -6.39 -13.59
CA ILE A 170 16.84 -7.13 -14.47
C ILE A 170 16.00 -7.87 -15.50
N ARG A 171 16.29 -7.65 -16.78
CA ARG A 171 15.67 -8.39 -17.86
C ARG A 171 16.29 -9.81 -17.93
N PRO A 172 15.49 -10.88 -17.77
CA PRO A 172 16.00 -12.24 -17.67
C PRO A 172 16.83 -12.70 -18.86
N ASP A 173 16.40 -12.34 -20.09
CA ASP A 173 17.01 -12.77 -21.35
C ASP A 173 18.31 -12.02 -21.67
N SER A 174 18.62 -10.98 -20.91
CA SER A 174 19.77 -10.09 -21.16
C SER A 174 20.99 -10.47 -20.34
N THR A 175 20.86 -11.46 -19.43
CA THR A 175 21.95 -11.88 -18.59
C THR A 175 22.98 -12.66 -19.41
N ASN A 176 24.26 -12.42 -19.15
CA ASN A 176 25.36 -13.06 -19.86
C ASN A 176 25.20 -14.60 -19.87
N ASN A 177 24.98 -15.20 -21.03
CA ASN A 177 24.75 -16.63 -21.25
C ASN A 177 23.53 -17.25 -20.52
N GLY A 178 22.52 -16.47 -20.12
CA GLY A 178 21.33 -16.96 -19.43
C GLY A 178 21.58 -17.38 -17.97
N TYR A 179 22.73 -17.06 -17.41
CA TYR A 179 23.01 -17.33 -16.00
C TYR A 179 22.16 -16.43 -15.10
N ARG A 180 21.62 -17.00 -14.02
CA ARG A 180 20.86 -16.26 -13.00
C ARG A 180 21.69 -15.89 -11.79
N GLN A 181 22.93 -16.31 -11.72
CA GLN A 181 23.85 -16.06 -10.62
C GLN A 181 25.16 -15.48 -11.15
N ASN A 182 25.83 -14.69 -10.33
CA ASN A 182 27.12 -14.09 -10.62
C ASN A 182 27.14 -13.27 -11.93
N ILE A 183 26.08 -12.50 -12.15
CA ILE A 183 25.87 -11.74 -13.38
C ILE A 183 26.75 -10.49 -13.37
N SER A 184 27.51 -10.30 -14.44
CA SER A 184 28.40 -9.14 -14.62
C SER A 184 27.82 -8.11 -15.58
N GLN A 185 26.88 -8.51 -16.45
CA GLN A 185 26.30 -7.63 -17.44
C GLN A 185 24.85 -8.05 -17.73
N PHE A 186 23.96 -7.07 -17.81
CA PHE A 186 22.55 -7.28 -18.07
C PHE A 186 21.87 -5.98 -18.52
N LEU A 187 20.65 -6.08 -19.06
CA LEU A 187 19.79 -4.94 -19.29
C LEU A 187 18.92 -4.68 -18.04
N LEU A 188 19.02 -3.48 -17.53
CA LEU A 188 18.10 -2.94 -16.54
C LEU A 188 16.96 -2.28 -17.29
N VAL A 189 15.72 -2.60 -16.94
CA VAL A 189 14.51 -2.11 -17.60
C VAL A 189 13.59 -1.41 -16.62
N ARG A 190 12.76 -0.50 -17.13
CA ARG A 190 11.83 0.31 -16.34
C ARG A 190 10.80 -0.53 -15.59
N ASP A 191 10.25 -1.55 -16.25
CA ASP A 191 9.28 -2.44 -15.67
C ASP A 191 9.63 -3.91 -15.90
N SER A 192 9.07 -4.80 -15.09
CA SER A 192 9.37 -6.22 -15.16
C SER A 192 8.79 -6.93 -16.38
N ASN A 193 7.95 -6.27 -17.18
CA ASN A 193 7.23 -6.81 -18.35
C ASN A 193 6.48 -8.14 -18.10
N ASN A 194 6.25 -8.49 -16.84
CA ASN A 194 5.56 -9.72 -16.49
C ASN A 194 4.08 -9.71 -16.90
N CYS A 195 3.51 -8.53 -17.12
CA CYS A 195 2.11 -8.37 -17.55
C CYS A 195 1.89 -8.42 -19.07
N CYS A 196 2.92 -8.08 -19.86
CA CYS A 196 2.80 -7.92 -21.31
C CYS A 196 3.81 -8.84 -21.99
N PHE A 197 3.57 -10.13 -21.98
CA PHE A 197 4.39 -11.19 -22.58
C PHE A 197 5.12 -10.76 -23.86
N GLY A 198 6.24 -10.04 -23.72
CA GLY A 198 7.33 -10.12 -24.67
C GLY A 198 7.20 -9.39 -25.98
N ASP A 199 6.33 -8.41 -26.14
CA ASP A 199 6.44 -7.53 -27.32
C ASP A 199 7.59 -6.53 -27.13
N LEU A 200 8.78 -6.99 -27.50
CA LEU A 200 10.01 -6.19 -27.47
C LEU A 200 9.98 -5.02 -28.44
N SER A 201 9.06 -5.01 -29.41
CA SER A 201 8.91 -3.94 -30.39
C SER A 201 8.42 -2.65 -29.75
N THR A 202 7.81 -2.72 -28.57
CA THR A 202 7.32 -1.56 -27.83
C THR A 202 8.36 -0.94 -26.89
N VAL A 203 9.48 -1.63 -26.61
CA VAL A 203 10.54 -1.16 -25.72
C VAL A 203 11.37 -0.09 -26.42
N LYS A 204 11.35 1.11 -25.90
CA LYS A 204 12.13 2.23 -26.43
C LYS A 204 13.54 2.25 -25.82
N TYR A 205 14.47 2.97 -26.49
CA TYR A 205 15.85 3.11 -26.02
C TYR A 205 15.96 3.71 -24.61
N PHE A 206 15.00 4.52 -24.19
CA PHE A 206 14.95 5.13 -22.87
C PHE A 206 14.29 4.23 -21.79
N ASP A 207 13.64 3.13 -22.16
CA ASP A 207 13.05 2.16 -21.23
C ASP A 207 14.05 1.11 -20.74
N GLN A 208 15.28 1.15 -21.27
CA GLN A 208 16.32 0.15 -20.97
C GLN A 208 17.71 0.79 -20.87
N MET A 209 18.55 0.19 -20.05
CA MET A 209 19.94 0.60 -19.84
C MET A 209 20.83 -0.63 -19.72
N LEU A 210 21.98 -0.63 -20.40
CA LEU A 210 22.95 -1.69 -20.21
C LEU A 210 23.75 -1.45 -18.94
N VAL A 211 23.69 -2.39 -18.00
CA VAL A 211 24.47 -2.36 -16.76
C VAL A 211 25.69 -3.26 -16.93
N LYS A 212 26.87 -2.74 -16.62
CA LYS A 212 28.12 -3.46 -16.51
C LYS A 212 28.62 -3.32 -15.07
N MET A 213 28.73 -4.44 -14.36
CA MET A 213 29.24 -4.44 -12.99
C MET A 213 30.75 -4.25 -12.97
N GLU A 214 31.21 -3.25 -12.23
CA GLU A 214 32.65 -2.98 -12.09
C GLU A 214 33.32 -3.89 -11.06
N GLY A 215 34.60 -4.12 -11.26
CA GLY A 215 35.44 -4.86 -10.32
C GLY A 215 34.97 -6.31 -10.11
N LYS A 216 34.85 -6.72 -8.84
CA LYS A 216 34.40 -8.05 -8.42
C LYS A 216 32.92 -8.12 -8.08
N GLU A 217 32.22 -7.00 -8.12
CA GLU A 217 30.80 -6.94 -7.82
C GLU A 217 29.99 -7.73 -8.85
N ARG A 218 29.05 -8.50 -8.37
CA ARG A 218 28.14 -9.32 -9.19
C ARG A 218 26.77 -9.30 -8.57
N VAL A 219 25.77 -9.59 -9.38
CA VAL A 219 24.37 -9.63 -8.94
C VAL A 219 23.77 -10.98 -9.27
N ASP A 220 22.90 -11.45 -8.38
CA ASP A 220 22.06 -12.60 -8.66
C ASP A 220 20.68 -12.13 -9.12
N TYR A 221 20.14 -12.79 -10.12
CA TYR A 221 18.81 -12.46 -10.63
C TYR A 221 17.74 -12.68 -9.57
N SER A 222 16.95 -11.66 -9.35
CA SER A 222 15.67 -11.75 -8.65
C SER A 222 14.59 -11.02 -9.44
N GLY A 223 13.33 -11.40 -9.28
CA GLY A 223 12.20 -10.69 -9.89
C GLY A 223 11.85 -9.34 -9.23
N GLY A 224 12.65 -8.91 -8.23
CA GLY A 224 12.46 -7.69 -7.48
C GLY A 224 13.03 -6.44 -8.15
N LEU A 225 12.72 -5.29 -7.57
CA LEU A 225 13.24 -3.99 -7.98
C LEU A 225 14.69 -3.84 -7.48
N PHE A 226 15.63 -3.72 -8.39
CA PHE A 226 17.03 -3.44 -8.10
C PHE A 226 17.30 -1.96 -7.95
N ARG A 227 18.20 -1.63 -7.04
CA ARG A 227 18.75 -0.30 -6.80
C ARG A 227 20.21 -0.31 -7.26
N MET A 228 20.48 0.37 -8.36
CA MET A 228 21.78 0.38 -9.01
C MET A 228 22.42 1.76 -8.92
N GLY A 229 23.72 1.79 -8.69
CA GLY A 229 24.51 3.00 -8.72
C GLY A 229 25.80 2.80 -9.49
N GLY A 230 26.23 3.82 -10.22
CA GLY A 230 27.43 3.77 -11.02
C GLY A 230 27.61 5.00 -11.90
N VAL A 231 28.63 4.97 -12.74
CA VAL A 231 28.90 6.04 -13.70
C VAL A 231 28.00 5.86 -14.92
N LEU A 232 27.21 6.88 -15.24
CA LEU A 232 26.38 6.89 -16.43
C LEU A 232 27.22 7.25 -17.66
N ARG A 233 27.05 6.47 -18.74
CA ARG A 233 27.58 6.79 -20.07
C ARG A 233 26.42 6.95 -21.04
N VAL A 234 26.38 8.07 -21.70
CA VAL A 234 25.30 8.46 -22.62
C VAL A 234 25.81 8.44 -24.06
N PHE A 235 25.10 7.73 -24.93
CA PHE A 235 25.45 7.57 -26.34
C PHE A 235 24.30 8.13 -27.21
N PRO A 236 24.29 9.45 -27.52
CA PRO A 236 23.19 10.07 -28.28
C PRO A 236 22.98 9.45 -29.66
N GLN A 237 24.06 8.97 -30.29
CA GLN A 237 24.01 8.29 -31.59
C GLN A 237 23.27 6.96 -31.59
N HIS A 238 23.01 6.40 -30.40
CA HIS A 238 22.20 5.18 -30.21
C HIS A 238 20.78 5.49 -29.76
N ALA A 239 20.40 6.75 -29.63
CA ALA A 239 19.06 7.17 -29.27
C ALA A 239 18.17 7.18 -30.52
N GLY A 240 17.40 6.12 -30.69
CA GLY A 240 16.47 5.98 -31.81
C GLY A 240 16.03 4.54 -32.03
N ASP A 241 14.92 4.36 -32.72
CA ASP A 241 14.40 3.04 -33.04
C ASP A 241 15.33 2.37 -34.07
N GLY A 242 15.84 1.16 -33.72
CA GLY A 242 16.73 0.38 -34.58
C GLY A 242 18.21 0.76 -34.52
N ALA A 243 18.62 1.66 -33.64
CA ALA A 243 20.03 2.00 -33.46
C ALA A 243 20.85 0.80 -32.96
N PRO A 244 22.09 0.62 -33.40
CA PRO A 244 22.94 -0.49 -33.01
C PRO A 244 23.52 -0.25 -31.60
N GLY A 245 22.87 -0.74 -30.55
CA GLY A 245 23.40 -0.70 -29.19
C GLY A 245 22.57 0.16 -28.23
N PRO A 246 22.91 0.11 -26.94
CA PRO A 246 22.20 0.86 -25.90
C PRO A 246 22.57 2.34 -25.93
N ALA A 247 21.56 3.21 -25.79
CA ALA A 247 21.78 4.65 -25.64
C ALA A 247 22.36 5.01 -24.27
N PHE A 248 22.09 4.16 -23.26
CA PHE A 248 22.54 4.34 -21.88
C PHE A 248 23.31 3.13 -21.39
N VAL A 249 24.45 3.37 -20.78
CA VAL A 249 25.29 2.33 -20.15
C VAL A 249 25.60 2.78 -18.71
N LEU A 250 25.39 1.92 -17.74
CA LEU A 250 25.75 2.15 -16.36
C LEU A 250 26.95 1.26 -15.99
N GLU A 251 28.08 1.89 -15.69
CA GLU A 251 29.26 1.24 -15.10
C GLU A 251 29.02 1.19 -13.58
N ALA A 252 28.42 0.07 -13.12
CA ALA A 252 27.84 -0.03 -11.78
C ALA A 252 28.87 -0.49 -10.74
N ASP A 253 29.03 0.29 -9.69
CA ASP A 253 29.84 0.02 -8.49
C ASP A 253 28.99 -0.20 -7.24
N TYR A 254 27.66 -0.09 -7.34
CA TYR A 254 26.69 -0.33 -6.28
C TYR A 254 25.47 -1.08 -6.79
N ALA A 255 25.06 -2.13 -6.08
CA ALA A 255 23.85 -2.90 -6.34
C ALA A 255 23.18 -3.36 -5.03
N LYS A 256 21.83 -3.25 -4.98
CA LYS A 256 21.03 -3.71 -3.82
C LYS A 256 19.64 -4.17 -4.24
#